data_c75bf39655a8f329092c8f3e2ea94b20
#
_entry.id   c75bf39655a8f329092c8f3e2ea94b20
#
_cell.length_a   1.000
_cell.length_b   1.000
_cell.length_c   1.000
_cell.angle_alpha   90.00
_cell.angle_beta   90.00
_cell.angle_gamma   90.00
#
_symmetry.space_group_name_H-M   'P 1'
#
loop_
_entity.id
_entity.type
_entity.pdbx_description
1 polymer ?
#
loop_
_entity_poly.entity_id
_entity_poly.type
_entity_poly.pdbx_seq_one_letter_code
_entity_poly.pdbx_strand_id
1 'polypeptide(L)'
;PHLFSSAASDVYKRQVIQRGLAAAEDIFTTIDNSPEKYNEGLDINKTLDGEVQIENVSFSYSHDSDPVLNNISIKASKGETVALVGKSGSGKSTIVNLLNRFYDDYEGKITIDGYDIKKIKLTDLRNSISYVSQDPTLFNDTVKNNIAYGLTEVSDSEVFQAAREANAYEFIMSLPEGFNTIIGDKGVTLSGGEKQRVAIARALLKKSSILIFDEATSALDNESEKEIQSAIEKASKDKTTFIIAHRLSTVEKADQICVLENGIITQSGTHNELIKEEGLYNVLQGKPELIEDSKTIALEKDFVPTLINEKKSFWDEFNFGNIALTPLSFVYWSVSTFKNTFFKPKASNEDELPVVVVGNVTVGGNGKTPLVSQIALDLKNLGFKPGIILRGYKGSFTGTKLVNDNTTAKEVGDEAIFHFNRGFNVVVDRDRARALSYLERNTDCNIVISDDGLQHTSLRRDFEIVVEDASRNFGNQLFLPAGPLRDNISVSYTHLTLPTRRGG
;
A
#
# COMPACT_ATOMS: atom_id res chain seq x y z
N PRO A 1 -36.07 -40.81 -0.59
CA PRO A 1 -35.57 -39.65 0.21
C PRO A 1 -34.16 -39.91 0.80
N HIS A 2 -33.81 -41.15 1.15
CA HIS A 2 -32.50 -41.44 1.81
C HIS A 2 -31.29 -41.42 0.89
N LEU A 3 -31.42 -41.65 -0.43
CA LEU A 3 -30.31 -41.66 -1.38
C LEU A 3 -29.74 -40.23 -1.64
N PHE A 4 -30.57 -39.22 -1.68
CA PHE A 4 -30.13 -37.83 -1.87
C PHE A 4 -29.40 -37.24 -0.64
N SER A 5 -29.74 -37.70 0.55
CA SER A 5 -29.08 -37.31 1.81
C SER A 5 -27.64 -37.85 1.89
N SER A 6 -27.39 -39.04 1.36
CA SER A 6 -26.05 -39.69 1.32
C SER A 6 -25.12 -38.94 0.34
N ALA A 7 -25.57 -38.66 -0.88
CA ALA A 7 -24.77 -37.99 -1.89
C ALA A 7 -24.38 -36.55 -1.46
N ALA A 8 -25.29 -35.79 -0.88
CA ALA A 8 -25.00 -34.46 -0.35
C ALA A 8 -23.99 -34.49 0.80
N SER A 9 -24.08 -35.51 1.68
CA SER A 9 -23.11 -35.73 2.76
C SER A 9 -21.72 -36.06 2.22
N ASP A 10 -21.63 -36.85 1.14
CA ASP A 10 -20.35 -37.23 0.55
C ASP A 10 -19.69 -36.06 -0.21
N VAL A 11 -20.46 -35.23 -0.88
CA VAL A 11 -19.98 -33.99 -1.50
C VAL A 11 -19.45 -33.03 -0.43
N TYR A 12 -20.18 -32.84 0.66
CA TYR A 12 -19.72 -32.00 1.76
C TYR A 12 -18.42 -32.52 2.40
N LYS A 13 -18.32 -33.81 2.66
CA LYS A 13 -17.09 -34.44 3.18
C LYS A 13 -15.91 -34.24 2.25
N ARG A 14 -16.10 -34.43 0.92
CA ARG A 14 -15.06 -34.17 -0.08
C ARG A 14 -14.60 -32.71 -0.09
N GLN A 15 -15.54 -31.76 0.01
CA GLN A 15 -15.21 -30.33 0.09
C GLN A 15 -14.41 -29.98 1.34
N VAL A 16 -14.76 -30.54 2.50
CA VAL A 16 -14.01 -30.33 3.75
C VAL A 16 -12.60 -30.91 3.63
N ILE A 17 -12.46 -32.11 3.06
CA ILE A 17 -11.16 -32.75 2.83
C ILE A 17 -10.33 -31.93 1.85
N GLN A 18 -10.90 -31.48 0.72
CA GLN A 18 -10.18 -30.63 -0.25
C GLN A 18 -9.71 -29.31 0.33
N ARG A 19 -10.55 -28.63 1.15
CA ARG A 19 -10.15 -27.41 1.87
C ARG A 19 -9.03 -27.70 2.87
N GLY A 20 -9.11 -28.82 3.58
CA GLY A 20 -8.06 -29.27 4.50
C GLY A 20 -6.75 -29.57 3.77
N LEU A 21 -6.80 -30.22 2.59
CA LEU A 21 -5.63 -30.50 1.77
C LEU A 21 -5.01 -29.22 1.20
N ALA A 22 -5.81 -28.29 0.69
CA ALA A 22 -5.31 -26.98 0.22
C ALA A 22 -4.63 -26.19 1.34
N ALA A 23 -5.25 -26.11 2.52
CA ALA A 23 -4.63 -25.46 3.68
C ALA A 23 -3.35 -26.18 4.15
N ALA A 24 -3.32 -27.53 4.07
CA ALA A 24 -2.13 -28.31 4.37
C ALA A 24 -1.02 -28.07 3.34
N GLU A 25 -1.35 -27.95 2.06
CA GLU A 25 -0.39 -27.66 0.98
C GLU A 25 0.30 -26.30 1.22
N ASP A 26 -0.44 -25.25 1.57
CA ASP A 26 0.12 -23.94 1.92
C ASP A 26 1.05 -24.02 3.13
N ILE A 27 0.67 -24.80 4.17
CA ILE A 27 1.47 -25.00 5.37
C ILE A 27 2.76 -25.77 5.00
N PHE A 28 2.66 -26.87 4.25
CA PHE A 28 3.82 -27.66 3.84
C PHE A 28 4.73 -26.87 2.92
N THR A 29 4.20 -26.11 1.96
CA THR A 29 5.00 -25.22 1.10
C THR A 29 5.80 -24.22 1.94
N THR A 30 5.19 -23.68 3.00
CA THR A 30 5.88 -22.77 3.93
C THR A 30 6.95 -23.48 4.76
N ILE A 31 6.68 -24.70 5.24
CA ILE A 31 7.64 -25.51 6.02
C ILE A 31 8.81 -26.00 5.17
N ASP A 32 8.54 -26.36 3.91
CA ASP A 32 9.55 -26.88 2.97
C ASP A 32 10.42 -25.77 2.36
N ASN A 33 10.05 -24.49 2.55
CA ASN A 33 10.91 -23.37 2.16
C ASN A 33 12.25 -23.45 2.90
N SER A 34 13.34 -23.31 2.16
CA SER A 34 14.68 -23.30 2.72
C SER A 34 14.82 -22.13 3.70
N PRO A 35 15.17 -22.37 4.98
CA PRO A 35 15.35 -21.29 5.95
C PRO A 35 16.53 -20.41 5.57
N GLU A 36 16.45 -19.13 5.93
CA GLU A 36 17.60 -18.23 5.80
C GLU A 36 18.82 -18.77 6.57
N LYS A 37 19.99 -18.70 5.93
CA LYS A 37 21.23 -19.22 6.48
C LYS A 37 21.90 -18.19 7.39
N TYR A 38 21.36 -17.99 8.58
CA TYR A 38 21.80 -16.95 9.52
C TYR A 38 23.27 -17.05 9.94
N ASN A 39 23.80 -18.27 10.05
CA ASN A 39 25.11 -18.55 10.62
C ASN A 39 26.18 -18.94 9.59
N GLU A 40 25.85 -18.91 8.29
CA GLU A 40 26.81 -19.17 7.21
C GLU A 40 27.42 -17.87 6.71
N GLY A 41 28.73 -17.85 6.46
CA GLY A 41 29.47 -16.72 5.91
C GLY A 41 30.68 -16.33 6.76
N LEU A 42 31.27 -15.21 6.39
CA LEU A 42 32.42 -14.61 7.11
C LEU A 42 31.93 -14.05 8.45
N ASP A 43 32.55 -14.52 9.52
CA ASP A 43 32.39 -13.99 10.86
C ASP A 43 33.22 -12.70 10.98
N ILE A 44 32.54 -11.56 11.18
CA ILE A 44 33.22 -10.28 11.32
C ILE A 44 33.42 -9.98 12.78
N ASN A 45 34.58 -10.38 13.29
CA ASN A 45 34.97 -10.22 14.71
C ASN A 45 35.25 -8.76 15.14
N LYS A 46 34.78 -7.78 14.35
CA LYS A 46 34.90 -6.35 14.66
C LYS A 46 33.58 -5.60 14.31
N THR A 47 33.34 -4.51 15.00
CA THR A 47 32.27 -3.59 14.63
C THR A 47 32.55 -3.02 13.25
N LEU A 48 31.59 -3.13 12.34
CA LEU A 48 31.67 -2.49 11.04
C LEU A 48 31.59 -0.95 11.22
N ASP A 49 32.42 -0.23 10.46
CA ASP A 49 32.46 1.24 10.50
C ASP A 49 31.31 1.87 9.73
N GLY A 50 30.79 1.16 8.71
CA GLY A 50 29.57 1.49 8.00
C GLY A 50 29.78 2.23 6.67
N GLU A 51 30.96 2.16 6.03
CA GLU A 51 31.10 2.59 4.64
C GLU A 51 30.34 1.63 3.74
N VAL A 52 29.35 2.14 2.95
CA VAL A 52 28.52 1.35 2.07
C VAL A 52 28.83 1.68 0.62
N GLN A 53 29.07 0.65 -0.21
CA GLN A 53 29.24 0.81 -1.65
C GLN A 53 28.30 -0.15 -2.38
N ILE A 54 27.49 0.39 -3.29
CA ILE A 54 26.63 -0.32 -4.22
C ILE A 54 27.24 -0.07 -5.61
N GLU A 55 27.60 -1.14 -6.33
CA GLU A 55 28.31 -1.06 -7.60
C GLU A 55 27.56 -1.83 -8.69
N ASN A 56 27.03 -1.10 -9.68
CA ASN A 56 26.36 -1.64 -10.88
C ASN A 56 25.28 -2.66 -10.55
N VAL A 57 24.46 -2.40 -9.53
CA VAL A 57 23.44 -3.33 -9.06
C VAL A 57 22.20 -3.29 -9.95
N SER A 58 21.83 -4.47 -10.50
CA SER A 58 20.55 -4.70 -11.19
C SER A 58 19.77 -5.79 -10.48
N PHE A 59 18.44 -5.62 -10.38
CA PHE A 59 17.59 -6.53 -9.64
C PHE A 59 16.17 -6.61 -10.20
N SER A 60 15.62 -7.83 -10.23
CA SER A 60 14.21 -8.14 -10.54
C SER A 60 13.64 -9.05 -9.44
N TYR A 61 12.37 -8.85 -9.06
CA TYR A 61 11.71 -9.72 -8.06
C TYR A 61 11.38 -11.13 -8.59
N SER A 62 11.29 -11.29 -9.92
CA SER A 62 11.16 -12.59 -10.59
C SER A 62 11.98 -12.59 -11.86
N HIS A 63 12.44 -13.78 -12.30
CA HIS A 63 13.26 -13.93 -13.50
C HIS A 63 12.55 -13.47 -14.79
N ASP A 64 11.22 -13.48 -14.81
CA ASP A 64 10.40 -13.10 -15.96
C ASP A 64 9.88 -11.65 -15.90
N SER A 65 10.25 -10.86 -14.88
CA SER A 65 9.83 -9.46 -14.73
C SER A 65 10.90 -8.49 -15.19
N ASP A 66 10.47 -7.31 -15.66
CA ASP A 66 11.37 -6.20 -15.95
C ASP A 66 12.20 -5.83 -14.72
N PRO A 67 13.48 -5.43 -14.90
CA PRO A 67 14.33 -5.05 -13.78
C PRO A 67 13.77 -3.82 -13.04
N VAL A 68 13.61 -3.98 -11.72
CA VAL A 68 13.18 -2.89 -10.82
C VAL A 68 14.34 -1.94 -10.53
N LEU A 69 15.57 -2.46 -10.51
CA LEU A 69 16.80 -1.67 -10.44
C LEU A 69 17.68 -2.03 -11.63
N ASN A 70 18.25 -1.02 -12.26
CA ASN A 70 19.09 -1.18 -13.43
C ASN A 70 20.39 -0.37 -13.28
N ASN A 71 21.49 -1.08 -13.08
CA ASN A 71 22.84 -0.51 -13.00
C ASN A 71 23.00 0.61 -11.95
N ILE A 72 22.45 0.39 -10.74
CA ILE A 72 22.52 1.36 -9.64
C ILE A 72 23.90 1.35 -9.02
N SER A 73 24.48 2.56 -8.84
CA SER A 73 25.74 2.76 -8.12
C SER A 73 25.59 3.89 -7.11
N ILE A 74 25.87 3.61 -5.82
CA ILE A 74 25.80 4.56 -4.71
C ILE A 74 27.00 4.31 -3.81
N LYS A 75 27.66 5.38 -3.38
CA LYS A 75 28.69 5.32 -2.35
C LYS A 75 28.28 6.20 -1.19
N ALA A 76 28.27 5.63 0.02
CA ALA A 76 28.04 6.32 1.28
C ALA A 76 29.26 6.12 2.17
N SER A 77 29.95 7.20 2.48
CA SER A 77 31.09 7.19 3.39
C SER A 77 30.61 7.02 4.83
N LYS A 78 31.48 6.60 5.73
CA LYS A 78 31.16 6.51 7.18
C LYS A 78 30.61 7.85 7.69
N GLY A 79 29.44 7.78 8.31
CA GLY A 79 28.78 8.95 8.92
C GLY A 79 28.05 9.85 7.92
N GLU A 80 28.00 9.49 6.62
CA GLU A 80 27.32 10.23 5.59
C GLU A 80 25.84 9.89 5.54
N THR A 81 25.00 10.89 5.30
CA THR A 81 23.56 10.72 5.10
C THR A 81 23.22 10.75 3.62
N VAL A 82 22.67 9.65 3.10
CA VAL A 82 22.22 9.50 1.72
C VAL A 82 20.70 9.49 1.67
N ALA A 83 20.11 10.46 0.95
CA ALA A 83 18.68 10.52 0.72
C ALA A 83 18.33 9.88 -0.64
N LEU A 84 17.38 8.94 -0.63
CA LEU A 84 16.81 8.33 -1.82
C LEU A 84 15.47 8.99 -2.13
N VAL A 85 15.36 9.67 -3.26
CA VAL A 85 14.17 10.42 -3.70
C VAL A 85 13.70 9.92 -5.06
N GLY A 86 12.41 10.04 -5.32
CA GLY A 86 11.81 9.61 -6.59
C GLY A 86 10.35 9.24 -6.43
N LYS A 87 9.64 9.05 -7.54
CA LYS A 87 8.24 8.65 -7.55
C LYS A 87 8.03 7.31 -6.87
N SER A 88 6.79 7.02 -6.44
CA SER A 88 6.44 5.68 -5.95
C SER A 88 6.75 4.63 -7.03
N GLY A 89 7.29 3.48 -6.63
CA GLY A 89 7.70 2.43 -7.55
C GLY A 89 9.05 2.64 -8.25
N SER A 90 9.81 3.72 -7.96
CA SER A 90 11.11 3.96 -8.61
C SER A 90 12.26 3.07 -8.12
N GLY A 91 12.04 2.18 -7.13
CA GLY A 91 13.05 1.23 -6.64
C GLY A 91 13.72 1.60 -5.31
N LYS A 92 13.32 2.68 -4.62
CA LYS A 92 13.94 3.14 -3.35
C LYS A 92 13.92 2.08 -2.26
N SER A 93 12.76 1.52 -1.95
CA SER A 93 12.61 0.47 -0.93
C SER A 93 13.30 -0.83 -1.36
N THR A 94 13.46 -1.08 -2.66
CA THR A 94 14.20 -2.23 -3.18
C THR A 94 15.68 -2.12 -2.84
N ILE A 95 16.30 -0.93 -2.95
CA ILE A 95 17.70 -0.70 -2.53
C ILE A 95 17.87 -1.04 -1.04
N VAL A 96 16.95 -0.58 -0.20
CA VAL A 96 16.97 -0.86 1.24
C VAL A 96 16.80 -2.34 1.55
N ASN A 97 15.92 -3.03 0.81
CA ASN A 97 15.72 -4.48 0.95
C ASN A 97 16.98 -5.28 0.59
N LEU A 98 17.72 -4.84 -0.45
CA LEU A 98 18.99 -5.45 -0.83
C LEU A 98 20.07 -5.20 0.22
N LEU A 99 20.16 -4.00 0.80
CA LEU A 99 21.09 -3.68 1.90
C LEU A 99 20.85 -4.56 3.13
N ASN A 100 19.59 -4.86 3.46
CA ASN A 100 19.23 -5.78 4.55
C ASN A 100 19.38 -7.24 4.17
N ARG A 101 19.76 -7.51 2.91
CA ARG A 101 19.90 -8.86 2.35
C ARG A 101 18.63 -9.68 2.54
N PHE A 102 17.47 -9.08 2.17
CA PHE A 102 16.21 -9.84 2.04
C PHE A 102 16.13 -10.58 0.70
N TYR A 103 16.99 -10.19 -0.25
CA TYR A 103 17.16 -10.83 -1.56
C TYR A 103 18.65 -10.95 -1.86
N ASP A 104 19.07 -12.14 -2.32
CA ASP A 104 20.47 -12.44 -2.65
C ASP A 104 20.71 -12.54 -4.17
N ASP A 105 19.65 -12.66 -4.96
CA ASP A 105 19.72 -12.84 -6.41
C ASP A 105 19.66 -11.49 -7.13
N TYR A 106 20.81 -10.80 -7.17
CA TYR A 106 21.01 -9.55 -7.89
C TYR A 106 22.37 -9.56 -8.59
N GLU A 107 22.48 -8.84 -9.72
CA GLU A 107 23.72 -8.57 -10.41
C GLU A 107 24.45 -7.38 -9.78
N GLY A 108 25.77 -7.31 -9.98
CA GLY A 108 26.61 -6.28 -9.38
C GLY A 108 27.10 -6.65 -7.98
N LYS A 109 27.47 -5.66 -7.17
CA LYS A 109 28.10 -5.88 -5.88
C LYS A 109 27.64 -4.84 -4.85
N ILE A 110 27.37 -5.30 -3.63
CA ILE A 110 27.12 -4.44 -2.47
C ILE A 110 28.13 -4.79 -1.39
N THR A 111 28.84 -3.80 -0.88
CA THR A 111 29.84 -3.99 0.17
C THR A 111 29.61 -3.05 1.34
N ILE A 112 30.00 -3.53 2.54
CA ILE A 112 30.11 -2.72 3.76
C ILE A 112 31.55 -2.85 4.23
N ASP A 113 32.25 -1.73 4.36
CA ASP A 113 33.68 -1.66 4.71
C ASP A 113 34.55 -2.55 3.80
N GLY A 114 34.20 -2.67 2.52
CA GLY A 114 34.86 -3.51 1.52
C GLY A 114 34.49 -5.00 1.58
N TYR A 115 33.71 -5.45 2.56
CA TYR A 115 33.20 -6.81 2.61
C TYR A 115 31.91 -6.95 1.80
N ASP A 116 31.86 -7.93 0.91
CA ASP A 116 30.66 -8.26 0.15
C ASP A 116 29.56 -8.78 1.08
N ILE A 117 28.38 -8.12 1.08
CA ILE A 117 27.27 -8.47 1.99
C ILE A 117 26.78 -9.91 1.81
N LYS A 118 26.89 -10.49 0.59
CA LYS A 118 26.55 -11.90 0.33
C LYS A 118 27.44 -12.88 1.09
N LYS A 119 28.68 -12.46 1.43
CA LYS A 119 29.66 -13.28 2.12
C LYS A 119 29.68 -13.07 3.62
N ILE A 120 29.11 -11.97 4.12
CA ILE A 120 29.01 -11.70 5.56
C ILE A 120 27.98 -12.65 6.18
N LYS A 121 28.28 -13.12 7.40
CA LYS A 121 27.29 -13.82 8.23
C LYS A 121 26.06 -12.93 8.44
N LEU A 122 24.86 -13.46 8.16
CA LEU A 122 23.64 -12.66 8.15
C LEU A 122 23.33 -11.99 9.48
N THR A 123 23.67 -12.66 10.60
CA THR A 123 23.57 -12.09 11.95
C THR A 123 24.43 -10.85 12.12
N ASP A 124 25.68 -10.87 11.64
CA ASP A 124 26.61 -9.75 11.78
C ASP A 124 26.22 -8.58 10.88
N LEU A 125 25.80 -8.88 9.65
CA LEU A 125 25.24 -7.88 8.73
C LEU A 125 24.05 -7.17 9.36
N ARG A 126 23.03 -7.92 9.79
CA ARG A 126 21.82 -7.34 10.37
C ARG A 126 22.05 -6.69 11.72
N ASN A 127 23.07 -7.09 12.47
CA ASN A 127 23.48 -6.37 13.69
C ASN A 127 24.10 -5.00 13.38
N SER A 128 24.78 -4.85 12.25
CA SER A 128 25.37 -3.56 11.82
C SER A 128 24.35 -2.58 11.26
N ILE A 129 23.12 -3.02 10.94
CA ILE A 129 22.06 -2.21 10.33
C ILE A 129 20.89 -2.08 11.28
N SER A 130 20.39 -0.88 11.52
CA SER A 130 19.08 -0.63 12.12
C SER A 130 18.12 -0.08 11.06
N TYR A 131 16.95 -0.69 10.99
CA TYR A 131 15.91 -0.35 10.01
C TYR A 131 14.64 0.15 10.71
N VAL A 132 14.22 1.34 10.37
CA VAL A 132 12.96 1.96 10.82
C VAL A 132 12.03 2.03 9.62
N SER A 133 11.02 1.17 9.61
CA SER A 133 10.04 1.07 8.51
C SER A 133 9.00 2.19 8.55
N GLN A 134 8.31 2.39 7.44
CA GLN A 134 7.20 3.34 7.31
C GLN A 134 6.08 3.10 8.32
N ASP A 135 5.72 1.83 8.57
CA ASP A 135 4.77 1.41 9.61
C ASP A 135 5.49 0.48 10.58
N PRO A 136 6.02 1.02 11.70
CA PRO A 136 6.81 0.24 12.64
C PRO A 136 5.93 -0.74 13.41
N THR A 137 6.34 -2.00 13.38
CA THR A 137 5.69 -3.05 14.17
C THR A 137 6.12 -2.98 15.63
N LEU A 138 5.12 -2.80 16.50
CA LEU A 138 5.28 -2.90 17.94
C LEU A 138 4.55 -4.14 18.45
N PHE A 139 5.11 -4.78 19.44
CA PHE A 139 4.58 -6.01 20.04
C PHE A 139 3.65 -5.70 21.22
N ASN A 140 2.74 -6.61 21.50
CA ASN A 140 1.89 -6.56 22.66
C ASN A 140 2.71 -6.82 23.94
N ASP A 141 3.45 -5.83 24.36
CA ASP A 141 4.37 -5.85 25.48
C ASP A 141 4.55 -4.41 26.01
N THR A 142 5.36 -4.23 27.04
CA THR A 142 5.67 -2.92 27.59
C THR A 142 6.41 -2.04 26.58
N VAL A 143 6.31 -0.72 26.72
CA VAL A 143 7.11 0.24 25.94
C VAL A 143 8.60 -0.06 26.08
N LYS A 144 9.06 -0.35 27.32
CA LYS A 144 10.45 -0.72 27.62
C LYS A 144 10.91 -1.91 26.78
N ASN A 145 10.13 -3.00 26.79
CA ASN A 145 10.47 -4.22 26.06
C ASN A 145 10.43 -3.99 24.55
N ASN A 146 9.53 -3.14 24.06
CA ASN A 146 9.49 -2.74 22.68
C ASN A 146 10.73 -1.96 22.24
N ILE A 147 11.27 -1.07 23.08
CA ILE A 147 12.52 -0.35 22.80
C ILE A 147 13.71 -1.31 22.86
N ALA A 148 13.76 -2.20 23.87
CA ALA A 148 14.85 -3.17 24.08
C ALA A 148 14.75 -4.43 23.19
N TYR A 149 13.77 -4.48 22.27
CA TYR A 149 13.50 -5.68 21.48
C TYR A 149 14.74 -6.17 20.71
N GLY A 150 15.02 -7.47 20.85
CA GLY A 150 16.16 -8.13 20.20
C GLY A 150 17.49 -7.98 20.96
N LEU A 151 17.50 -7.33 22.13
CA LEU A 151 18.68 -7.17 22.98
C LEU A 151 18.47 -7.91 24.32
N THR A 152 19.49 -8.64 24.80
CA THR A 152 19.37 -9.51 25.96
C THR A 152 19.83 -8.86 27.26
N GLU A 153 20.79 -7.94 27.21
CA GLU A 153 21.39 -7.30 28.39
C GLU A 153 21.39 -5.78 28.22
N VAL A 154 20.28 -5.14 28.56
CA VAL A 154 20.11 -3.68 28.44
C VAL A 154 19.71 -3.12 29.81
N SER A 155 20.40 -2.11 30.26
CA SER A 155 20.04 -1.40 31.48
C SER A 155 18.89 -0.42 31.24
N ASP A 156 18.10 -0.14 32.28
CA ASP A 156 17.02 0.86 32.21
C ASP A 156 17.54 2.25 31.82
N SER A 157 18.75 2.59 32.26
CA SER A 157 19.40 3.86 31.89
C SER A 157 19.67 3.98 30.40
N GLU A 158 20.08 2.90 29.73
CA GLU A 158 20.26 2.90 28.25
C GLU A 158 18.94 3.03 27.51
N VAL A 159 17.89 2.35 27.96
CA VAL A 159 16.54 2.48 27.40
C VAL A 159 16.02 3.92 27.53
N PHE A 160 16.18 4.53 28.71
CA PHE A 160 15.76 5.90 28.96
C PHE A 160 16.57 6.92 28.13
N GLN A 161 17.86 6.67 27.96
CA GLN A 161 18.70 7.51 27.12
C GLN A 161 18.27 7.44 25.64
N ALA A 162 18.08 6.23 25.11
CA ALA A 162 17.59 6.03 23.74
C ALA A 162 16.22 6.69 23.53
N ALA A 163 15.32 6.61 24.51
CA ALA A 163 14.03 7.28 24.46
C ALA A 163 14.15 8.81 24.44
N ARG A 164 15.11 9.40 25.18
CA ARG A 164 15.38 10.86 25.16
C ARG A 164 15.93 11.30 23.82
N GLU A 165 16.87 10.56 23.25
CA GLU A 165 17.46 10.84 21.95
C GLU A 165 16.42 10.77 20.81
N ALA A 166 15.46 9.84 20.95
CA ALA A 166 14.33 9.69 20.02
C ALA A 166 13.16 10.68 20.28
N ASN A 167 13.30 11.64 21.20
CA ASN A 167 12.22 12.52 21.66
C ASN A 167 10.96 11.74 22.13
N ALA A 168 11.15 10.53 22.67
CA ALA A 168 10.07 9.65 23.12
C ALA A 168 9.85 9.72 24.65
N TYR A 169 10.82 10.17 25.42
CA TYR A 169 10.82 10.07 26.87
C TYR A 169 9.62 10.75 27.53
N GLU A 170 9.30 11.97 27.13
CA GLU A 170 8.24 12.78 27.77
C GLU A 170 6.85 12.18 27.57
N PHE A 171 6.52 11.76 26.32
CA PHE A 171 5.23 11.13 26.11
C PHE A 171 5.14 9.76 26.81
N ILE A 172 6.23 8.97 26.85
CA ILE A 172 6.24 7.70 27.57
C ILE A 172 5.96 7.92 29.05
N MET A 173 6.57 8.94 29.67
CA MET A 173 6.33 9.26 31.08
C MET A 173 4.91 9.79 31.34
N SER A 174 4.21 10.27 30.34
CA SER A 174 2.79 10.67 30.44
C SER A 174 1.81 9.49 30.38
N LEU A 175 2.27 8.31 29.97
CA LEU A 175 1.46 7.09 29.96
C LEU A 175 1.17 6.60 31.39
N PRO A 176 0.07 5.86 31.63
CA PRO A 176 -0.35 5.47 32.99
C PRO A 176 0.71 4.76 33.84
N GLU A 177 1.55 3.90 33.22
CA GLU A 177 2.62 3.15 33.89
C GLU A 177 4.00 3.51 33.30
N GLY A 178 4.11 4.63 32.57
CA GLY A 178 5.33 5.05 31.92
C GLY A 178 5.93 3.97 31.01
N PHE A 179 7.20 3.64 31.19
CA PHE A 179 7.89 2.60 30.40
C PHE A 179 7.32 1.19 30.58
N ASN A 180 6.58 0.93 31.66
CA ASN A 180 5.94 -0.38 31.92
C ASN A 180 4.51 -0.47 31.30
N THR A 181 4.03 0.58 30.66
CA THR A 181 2.74 0.57 29.99
C THR A 181 2.74 -0.46 28.87
N ILE A 182 1.76 -1.38 28.87
CA ILE A 182 1.52 -2.34 27.80
C ILE A 182 0.79 -1.63 26.66
N ILE A 183 1.36 -1.65 25.46
CA ILE A 183 0.88 -0.89 24.30
C ILE A 183 -0.04 -1.66 23.35
N GLY A 184 -0.41 -2.90 23.70
CA GLY A 184 -1.32 -3.72 22.92
C GLY A 184 -0.76 -4.18 21.57
N ASP A 185 -1.55 -4.97 20.83
CA ASP A 185 -1.16 -5.47 19.52
C ASP A 185 -0.92 -4.31 18.54
N LYS A 186 0.24 -4.33 17.87
CA LYS A 186 0.70 -3.29 16.91
C LYS A 186 0.68 -1.87 17.49
N GLY A 187 0.77 -1.72 18.83
CA GLY A 187 0.78 -0.42 19.48
C GLY A 187 -0.51 0.38 19.31
N VAL A 188 -1.67 -0.28 19.31
CA VAL A 188 -3.00 0.36 19.06
C VAL A 188 -3.26 1.57 19.96
N THR A 189 -2.65 1.63 21.14
CA THR A 189 -2.81 2.73 22.11
C THR A 189 -1.95 3.95 21.80
N LEU A 190 -1.02 3.86 20.86
CA LEU A 190 -0.11 4.94 20.48
C LEU A 190 -0.50 5.57 19.14
N SER A 191 -0.34 6.88 19.03
CA SER A 191 -0.43 7.59 17.75
C SER A 191 0.68 7.15 16.77
N GLY A 192 0.54 7.44 15.49
CA GLY A 192 1.55 7.12 14.47
C GLY A 192 2.93 7.72 14.81
N GLY A 193 2.96 8.98 15.26
CA GLY A 193 4.20 9.66 15.66
C GLY A 193 4.86 9.04 16.88
N GLU A 194 4.09 8.61 17.89
CA GLU A 194 4.60 7.92 19.08
C GLU A 194 5.18 6.56 18.74
N LYS A 195 4.51 5.77 17.89
CA LYS A 195 5.03 4.49 17.37
C LYS A 195 6.38 4.69 16.68
N GLN A 196 6.48 5.72 15.85
CA GLN A 196 7.70 6.02 15.11
C GLN A 196 8.85 6.39 16.06
N ARG A 197 8.59 7.23 17.08
CA ARG A 197 9.60 7.58 18.08
C ARG A 197 10.07 6.38 18.92
N VAL A 198 9.16 5.45 19.25
CA VAL A 198 9.53 4.18 19.90
C VAL A 198 10.43 3.32 18.98
N ALA A 199 10.12 3.25 17.68
CA ALA A 199 10.94 2.54 16.72
C ALA A 199 12.32 3.18 16.53
N ILE A 200 12.41 4.51 16.52
CA ILE A 200 13.68 5.24 16.49
C ILE A 200 14.49 4.97 17.76
N ALA A 201 13.85 4.98 18.95
CA ALA A 201 14.51 4.63 20.20
C ALA A 201 15.09 3.20 20.18
N ARG A 202 14.33 2.22 19.63
CA ARG A 202 14.81 0.85 19.39
C ARG A 202 16.04 0.84 18.48
N ALA A 203 16.01 1.59 17.38
CA ALA A 203 17.12 1.67 16.44
C ALA A 203 18.37 2.31 17.05
N LEU A 204 18.21 3.32 17.89
CA LEU A 204 19.31 3.98 18.62
C LEU A 204 19.93 3.06 19.67
N LEU A 205 19.11 2.33 20.43
CA LEU A 205 19.54 1.43 21.48
C LEU A 205 20.41 0.28 20.94
N LYS A 206 20.14 -0.17 19.71
CA LYS A 206 20.91 -1.22 19.02
C LYS A 206 22.35 -0.81 18.71
N LYS A 207 22.69 0.49 18.69
CA LYS A 207 24.04 1.03 18.44
C LYS A 207 24.67 0.55 17.12
N SER A 208 23.87 0.34 16.08
CA SER A 208 24.33 -0.03 14.74
C SER A 208 25.13 1.10 14.09
N SER A 209 26.04 0.76 13.16
CA SER A 209 26.82 1.74 12.37
C SER A 209 26.05 2.30 11.18
N ILE A 210 25.03 1.57 10.71
CA ILE A 210 24.18 1.95 9.59
C ILE A 210 22.74 2.11 10.06
N LEU A 211 22.12 3.22 9.69
CA LEU A 211 20.70 3.48 9.93
C LEU A 211 19.95 3.57 8.60
N ILE A 212 18.76 3.02 8.57
CA ILE A 212 17.86 3.11 7.43
C ILE A 212 16.50 3.60 7.92
N PHE A 213 16.04 4.72 7.36
CA PHE A 213 14.71 5.28 7.61
C PHE A 213 13.88 5.20 6.33
N ASP A 214 12.79 4.42 6.36
CA ASP A 214 11.87 4.27 5.25
C ASP A 214 10.61 5.10 5.53
N GLU A 215 10.47 6.25 4.85
CA GLU A 215 9.31 7.16 4.93
C GLU A 215 8.83 7.49 6.36
N ALA A 216 9.76 7.62 7.31
CA ALA A 216 9.45 7.76 8.73
C ALA A 216 8.53 8.95 9.11
N THR A 217 8.18 9.85 8.17
CA THR A 217 7.38 11.06 8.44
C THR A 217 6.13 11.18 7.56
N SER A 218 5.78 10.19 6.76
CA SER A 218 4.82 10.33 5.65
C SER A 218 3.34 10.55 6.06
N ALA A 219 2.93 10.19 7.28
CA ALA A 219 1.52 10.21 7.71
C ALA A 219 1.27 11.01 9.00
N LEU A 220 2.12 12.00 9.31
CA LEU A 220 2.13 12.65 10.62
C LEU A 220 1.68 14.12 10.55
N ASP A 221 1.17 14.62 11.67
CA ASP A 221 0.90 16.03 11.88
C ASP A 221 2.21 16.84 12.00
N ASN A 222 2.14 18.15 11.78
CA ASN A 222 3.31 19.03 11.71
C ASN A 222 4.16 19.08 12.99
N GLU A 223 3.57 18.83 14.17
CA GLU A 223 4.28 18.86 15.45
C GLU A 223 5.07 17.56 15.64
N SER A 224 4.42 16.42 15.49
CA SER A 224 5.05 15.10 15.51
C SER A 224 6.15 14.96 14.46
N GLU A 225 5.97 15.58 13.29
CA GLU A 225 6.98 15.58 12.24
C GLU A 225 8.29 16.25 12.67
N LYS A 226 8.22 17.45 13.29
CA LYS A 226 9.40 18.15 13.77
C LYS A 226 10.16 17.35 14.83
N GLU A 227 9.42 16.72 15.75
CA GLU A 227 10.01 15.88 16.78
C GLU A 227 10.75 14.66 16.21
N ILE A 228 10.14 14.00 15.20
CA ILE A 228 10.75 12.86 14.51
C ILE A 228 11.94 13.30 13.68
N GLN A 229 11.84 14.42 12.95
CA GLN A 229 12.96 14.94 12.19
C GLN A 229 14.15 15.26 13.08
N SER A 230 13.91 15.92 14.22
CA SER A 230 14.96 16.15 15.25
C SER A 230 15.53 14.86 15.80
N ALA A 231 14.71 13.80 15.99
CA ALA A 231 15.18 12.50 16.42
C ALA A 231 16.04 11.80 15.35
N ILE A 232 15.65 11.87 14.07
CA ILE A 232 16.43 11.35 12.94
C ILE A 232 17.79 12.06 12.85
N GLU A 233 17.82 13.38 12.92
CA GLU A 233 19.08 14.15 12.89
C GLU A 233 20.03 13.77 14.03
N LYS A 234 19.52 13.60 15.25
CA LYS A 234 20.30 13.12 16.38
C LYS A 234 20.81 11.68 16.18
N ALA A 235 19.94 10.82 15.64
CA ALA A 235 20.23 9.42 15.40
C ALA A 235 21.31 9.23 14.32
N SER A 236 21.29 10.06 13.27
CA SER A 236 22.19 10.01 12.12
C SER A 236 23.61 10.48 12.44
N LYS A 237 23.79 11.18 13.57
CA LYS A 237 25.09 11.70 13.94
C LYS A 237 26.12 10.58 14.08
N ASP A 238 27.25 10.70 13.38
CA ASP A 238 28.36 9.74 13.35
C ASP A 238 27.99 8.34 12.82
N LYS A 239 26.82 8.20 12.16
CA LYS A 239 26.34 6.94 11.56
C LYS A 239 26.01 7.11 10.08
N THR A 240 26.34 6.12 9.27
CA THR A 240 25.94 6.12 7.87
C THR A 240 24.44 5.91 7.79
N THR A 241 23.75 6.85 7.13
CA THR A 241 22.30 6.88 7.18
C THR A 241 21.71 6.89 5.76
N PHE A 242 20.80 5.96 5.48
CA PHE A 242 19.97 5.96 4.28
C PHE A 242 18.56 6.42 4.65
N ILE A 243 18.05 7.41 3.92
CA ILE A 243 16.71 7.96 4.16
C ILE A 243 15.90 7.87 2.87
N ILE A 244 14.81 7.11 2.89
CA ILE A 244 13.78 7.21 1.86
C ILE A 244 12.85 8.34 2.29
N ALA A 245 12.88 9.46 1.55
CA ALA A 245 12.15 10.64 1.91
C ALA A 245 11.12 11.03 0.86
N HIS A 246 9.91 11.33 1.33
CA HIS A 246 8.84 11.96 0.56
C HIS A 246 8.69 13.46 0.90
N ARG A 247 9.38 13.93 1.94
CA ARG A 247 9.32 15.33 2.39
C ARG A 247 10.66 16.02 2.20
N LEU A 248 10.55 17.24 1.72
CA LEU A 248 11.65 18.10 1.33
C LEU A 248 12.61 18.39 2.47
N SER A 249 12.05 18.74 3.64
CA SER A 249 12.79 19.14 4.84
C SER A 249 13.81 18.08 5.32
N THR A 250 13.54 16.81 5.03
CA THR A 250 14.44 15.70 5.37
C THR A 250 15.57 15.53 4.36
N VAL A 251 15.27 15.85 3.08
CA VAL A 251 16.21 15.68 1.95
C VAL A 251 17.25 16.79 1.90
N GLU A 252 16.86 18.03 2.20
CA GLU A 252 17.72 19.21 2.09
C GLU A 252 19.00 19.13 2.94
N LYS A 253 18.96 18.38 4.03
CA LYS A 253 20.07 18.22 4.98
C LYS A 253 20.96 17.01 4.69
N ALA A 254 20.61 16.19 3.71
CA ALA A 254 21.41 15.03 3.34
C ALA A 254 22.73 15.46 2.68
N ASP A 255 23.79 14.72 2.97
CA ASP A 255 25.12 14.94 2.37
C ASP A 255 25.10 14.58 0.89
N GLN A 256 24.34 13.54 0.53
CA GLN A 256 24.12 13.12 -0.85
C GLN A 256 22.63 12.82 -1.07
N ILE A 257 22.12 13.25 -2.20
CA ILE A 257 20.76 12.96 -2.66
C ILE A 257 20.88 12.15 -3.95
N CYS A 258 20.23 10.98 -4.00
CA CYS A 258 20.13 10.15 -5.19
C CYS A 258 18.68 10.19 -5.68
N VAL A 259 18.46 10.71 -6.89
CA VAL A 259 17.15 10.80 -7.53
C VAL A 259 16.94 9.57 -8.41
N LEU A 260 15.96 8.76 -8.05
CA LEU A 260 15.62 7.53 -8.76
C LEU A 260 14.39 7.73 -9.67
N GLU A 261 14.53 7.27 -10.90
CA GLU A 261 13.44 7.23 -11.87
C GLU A 261 13.51 5.91 -12.66
N ASN A 262 12.42 5.14 -12.66
CA ASN A 262 12.32 3.87 -13.39
C ASN A 262 13.50 2.91 -13.13
N GLY A 263 13.94 2.81 -11.88
CA GLY A 263 15.00 1.90 -11.47
C GLY A 263 16.43 2.35 -11.82
N ILE A 264 16.64 3.59 -12.23
CA ILE A 264 17.96 4.18 -12.48
C ILE A 264 18.15 5.45 -11.64
N ILE A 265 19.40 5.80 -11.32
CA ILE A 265 19.76 7.08 -10.72
C ILE A 265 19.94 8.10 -11.85
N THR A 266 19.03 9.07 -11.94
CA THR A 266 19.08 10.12 -12.97
C THR A 266 19.86 11.34 -12.54
N GLN A 267 19.88 11.64 -11.23
CA GLN A 267 20.63 12.76 -10.66
C GLN A 267 21.22 12.35 -9.30
N SER A 268 22.42 12.84 -8.98
CA SER A 268 23.05 12.62 -7.68
C SER A 268 23.92 13.83 -7.31
N GLY A 269 23.78 14.33 -6.08
CA GLY A 269 24.53 15.48 -5.57
C GLY A 269 23.95 16.02 -4.28
N THR A 270 24.42 17.17 -3.84
CA THR A 270 23.85 17.90 -2.70
C THR A 270 22.59 18.68 -3.10
N HIS A 271 21.77 19.08 -2.13
CA HIS A 271 20.60 19.95 -2.39
C HIS A 271 20.95 21.19 -3.20
N ASN A 272 22.07 21.86 -2.85
CA ASN A 272 22.51 23.10 -3.51
C ASN A 272 23.00 22.92 -4.94
N GLU A 273 23.45 21.74 -5.30
CA GLU A 273 23.82 21.35 -6.66
C GLU A 273 22.57 21.02 -7.48
N LEU A 274 21.75 20.10 -6.97
CA LEU A 274 20.58 19.60 -7.69
C LEU A 274 19.50 20.65 -7.94
N ILE A 275 19.36 21.65 -7.06
CA ILE A 275 18.39 22.73 -7.26
C ILE A 275 18.76 23.66 -8.42
N LYS A 276 20.03 23.65 -8.86
CA LYS A 276 20.54 24.42 -10.00
C LYS A 276 20.52 23.65 -11.31
N GLU A 277 20.36 22.33 -11.23
CA GLU A 277 20.29 21.45 -12.39
C GLU A 277 18.84 21.28 -12.83
N GLU A 278 18.59 21.32 -14.13
CA GLU A 278 17.29 20.93 -14.67
C GLU A 278 17.09 19.42 -14.50
N GLY A 279 15.97 19.02 -13.86
CA GLY A 279 15.70 17.61 -13.67
C GLY A 279 14.54 17.28 -12.73
N LEU A 280 14.35 15.98 -12.49
CA LEU A 280 13.27 15.45 -11.68
C LEU A 280 13.32 16.01 -10.24
N TYR A 281 14.50 16.32 -9.70
CA TYR A 281 14.64 16.89 -8.37
C TYR A 281 13.86 18.20 -8.21
N ASN A 282 13.98 19.12 -9.18
CA ASN A 282 13.26 20.40 -9.15
C ASN A 282 11.74 20.23 -9.30
N VAL A 283 11.30 19.23 -10.08
CA VAL A 283 9.89 18.90 -10.22
C VAL A 283 9.32 18.39 -8.90
N LEU A 284 10.06 17.54 -8.20
CA LEU A 284 9.68 17.03 -6.87
C LEU A 284 9.67 18.15 -5.81
N GLN A 285 10.44 19.22 -6.02
CA GLN A 285 10.51 20.42 -5.19
C GLN A 285 9.35 21.41 -5.43
N GLY A 286 8.45 21.14 -6.39
CA GLY A 286 7.34 22.04 -6.72
C GLY A 286 7.76 23.34 -7.44
N LYS A 287 8.93 23.35 -8.11
CA LYS A 287 9.43 24.48 -8.92
C LYS A 287 9.47 24.05 -10.40
N PRO A 288 8.35 24.09 -11.13
CA PRO A 288 8.32 23.69 -12.55
C PRO A 288 8.90 24.75 -13.52
N GLU A 289 9.36 25.91 -13.05
CA GLU A 289 9.65 27.07 -13.88
C GLU A 289 11.03 27.06 -14.58
N LEU A 290 11.83 25.98 -14.45
CA LEU A 290 13.16 25.88 -15.08
C LEU A 290 13.22 24.92 -16.28
N ILE A 291 12.08 24.60 -16.90
CA ILE A 291 12.03 23.81 -18.13
C ILE A 291 11.58 24.70 -19.28
N GLU A 292 12.46 25.60 -19.74
CA GLU A 292 12.37 26.16 -21.08
C GLU A 292 13.46 25.54 -21.97
N ASP A 293 13.00 25.01 -23.10
CA ASP A 293 13.75 24.52 -24.26
C ASP A 293 14.52 23.21 -24.17
N SER A 294 13.84 22.07 -24.25
CA SER A 294 14.23 21.03 -25.19
C SER A 294 13.08 20.05 -25.49
N LYS A 295 12.67 20.13 -26.75
CA LYS A 295 11.90 19.17 -27.56
C LYS A 295 10.82 18.33 -26.86
N THR A 296 9.63 18.87 -26.98
CA THR A 296 8.31 18.23 -27.08
C THR A 296 8.38 16.74 -27.42
N ILE A 297 8.32 15.88 -26.42
CA ILE A 297 7.57 14.63 -26.52
C ILE A 297 6.23 14.96 -25.87
N ALA A 298 5.18 14.99 -26.69
CA ALA A 298 3.83 15.19 -26.27
C ALA A 298 3.44 14.05 -25.31
N LEU A 299 3.64 14.30 -24.02
CA LEU A 299 2.88 13.62 -22.98
C LEU A 299 1.57 14.41 -22.86
N GLU A 300 0.50 13.78 -23.28
CA GLU A 300 -0.85 14.27 -23.14
C GLU A 300 -1.06 14.93 -21.77
N LYS A 301 -1.43 16.21 -21.83
CA LYS A 301 -1.94 16.99 -20.70
C LYS A 301 -3.27 16.40 -20.26
N ASP A 302 -3.27 15.30 -19.55
CA ASP A 302 -4.42 14.85 -18.79
C ASP A 302 -3.98 13.83 -17.73
N PHE A 303 -3.52 14.31 -16.64
CA PHE A 303 -3.67 13.80 -15.26
C PHE A 303 -2.66 14.49 -14.34
N VAL A 304 -2.91 15.74 -14.01
CA VAL A 304 -2.39 16.33 -12.78
C VAL A 304 -3.35 15.90 -11.68
N PRO A 305 -2.96 15.06 -10.73
CA PRO A 305 -3.73 14.96 -9.51
C PRO A 305 -3.56 16.32 -8.83
N THR A 306 -4.57 17.14 -8.94
CA THR A 306 -4.74 18.29 -8.05
C THR A 306 -4.53 17.73 -6.64
N LEU A 307 -3.49 18.20 -5.95
CA LEU A 307 -3.41 18.10 -4.50
C LEU A 307 -4.66 18.80 -3.97
N ILE A 308 -5.73 18.07 -3.87
CA ILE A 308 -6.92 18.49 -3.16
C ILE A 308 -6.44 18.57 -1.72
N ASN A 309 -6.28 19.79 -1.22
CA ASN A 309 -6.45 20.06 0.19
C ASN A 309 -7.69 19.26 0.59
N GLU A 310 -7.51 18.14 1.28
CA GLU A 310 -8.61 17.34 1.80
C GLU A 310 -9.33 18.23 2.82
N LYS A 311 -10.28 19.04 2.34
CA LYS A 311 -11.33 19.52 3.21
C LYS A 311 -11.95 18.27 3.79
N LYS A 312 -11.76 18.07 5.11
CA LYS A 312 -12.44 17.02 5.85
C LYS A 312 -13.89 17.01 5.37
N SER A 313 -14.35 15.87 4.88
CA SER A 313 -15.71 15.73 4.39
C SER A 313 -16.66 15.96 5.56
N PHE A 314 -17.83 16.51 5.29
CA PHE A 314 -18.92 16.62 6.28
C PHE A 314 -19.18 15.31 7.03
N TRP A 315 -18.80 14.18 6.47
CA TRP A 315 -19.03 12.84 7.00
C TRP A 315 -17.82 12.19 7.70
N ASP A 316 -16.67 12.85 7.74
CA ASP A 316 -15.47 12.25 8.34
C ASP A 316 -15.50 12.30 9.88
N GLU A 317 -16.20 13.29 10.45
CA GLU A 317 -16.33 13.47 11.91
C GLU A 317 -17.79 13.71 12.33
N PHE A 318 -18.10 13.43 13.59
CA PHE A 318 -19.40 13.80 14.18
C PHE A 318 -19.49 15.32 14.36
N ASN A 319 -20.51 15.94 13.76
CA ASN A 319 -20.82 17.34 13.92
C ASN A 319 -22.34 17.54 14.16
N PHE A 320 -22.71 18.73 14.57
CA PHE A 320 -24.12 19.03 14.93
C PHE A 320 -25.07 18.83 13.73
N GLY A 321 -24.62 19.06 12.52
CA GLY A 321 -25.39 18.84 11.29
C GLY A 321 -25.66 17.35 11.04
N ASN A 322 -24.70 16.49 11.32
CA ASN A 322 -24.87 15.03 11.19
C ASN A 322 -25.90 14.51 12.17
N ILE A 323 -25.90 15.00 13.42
CA ILE A 323 -26.87 14.60 14.45
C ILE A 323 -28.29 15.01 14.02
N ALA A 324 -28.47 16.21 13.48
CA ALA A 324 -29.77 16.66 12.98
C ALA A 324 -30.33 15.82 11.83
N LEU A 325 -29.46 15.19 11.03
CA LEU A 325 -29.82 14.32 9.89
C LEU A 325 -30.04 12.85 10.28
N THR A 326 -29.72 12.45 11.51
CA THR A 326 -29.85 11.05 12.00
C THR A 326 -31.25 10.45 11.80
N PRO A 327 -32.39 11.17 12.01
CA PRO A 327 -33.70 10.58 11.76
C PRO A 327 -33.90 10.17 10.29
N LEU A 328 -33.40 10.95 9.33
CA LEU A 328 -33.44 10.61 7.91
C LEU A 328 -32.55 9.41 7.59
N SER A 329 -31.42 9.29 8.24
CA SER A 329 -30.52 8.13 8.12
C SER A 329 -31.16 6.85 8.63
N PHE A 330 -31.96 6.92 9.68
CA PHE A 330 -32.71 5.77 10.17
C PHE A 330 -33.76 5.29 9.15
N VAL A 331 -34.45 6.22 8.49
CA VAL A 331 -35.39 5.87 7.38
C VAL A 331 -34.61 5.21 6.24
N TYR A 332 -33.50 5.78 5.83
CA TYR A 332 -32.65 5.22 4.77
C TYR A 332 -32.17 3.81 5.13
N TRP A 333 -31.65 3.63 6.36
CA TRP A 333 -31.23 2.32 6.88
C TRP A 333 -32.35 1.29 6.84
N SER A 334 -33.55 1.66 7.28
CA SER A 334 -34.71 0.77 7.30
C SER A 334 -35.09 0.31 5.90
N VAL A 335 -35.12 1.22 4.93
CA VAL A 335 -35.43 0.92 3.51
C VAL A 335 -34.32 0.04 2.90
N SER A 336 -33.05 0.36 3.14
CA SER A 336 -31.91 -0.42 2.63
C SER A 336 -31.91 -1.84 3.22
N THR A 337 -32.14 -1.97 4.54
CA THR A 337 -32.21 -3.26 5.20
C THR A 337 -33.40 -4.11 4.70
N PHE A 338 -34.55 -3.50 4.52
CA PHE A 338 -35.72 -4.18 3.94
C PHE A 338 -35.43 -4.70 2.54
N LYS A 339 -34.86 -3.83 1.67
CA LYS A 339 -34.47 -4.21 0.31
C LYS A 339 -33.51 -5.39 0.31
N ASN A 340 -32.44 -5.34 1.11
CA ASN A 340 -31.41 -6.39 1.16
C ASN A 340 -31.91 -7.71 1.77
N THR A 341 -32.93 -7.65 2.65
CA THR A 341 -33.53 -8.85 3.25
C THR A 341 -34.46 -9.57 2.28
N PHE A 342 -35.27 -8.84 1.55
CA PHE A 342 -36.33 -9.42 0.70
C PHE A 342 -35.91 -9.63 -0.76
N PHE A 343 -34.92 -8.89 -1.27
CA PHE A 343 -34.43 -8.97 -2.65
C PHE A 343 -32.98 -9.41 -2.69
N LYS A 344 -32.74 -10.70 -2.40
CA LYS A 344 -31.40 -11.28 -2.49
C LYS A 344 -31.02 -11.51 -3.95
N PRO A 345 -29.79 -11.13 -4.37
CA PRO A 345 -29.28 -11.48 -5.68
C PRO A 345 -29.16 -13.00 -5.83
N LYS A 346 -29.29 -13.49 -7.08
CA LYS A 346 -29.12 -14.91 -7.42
C LYS A 346 -27.70 -15.14 -7.90
N ALA A 347 -27.19 -16.35 -7.69
CA ALA A 347 -25.98 -16.83 -8.35
C ALA A 347 -26.28 -17.21 -9.81
N SER A 348 -25.25 -17.27 -10.66
CA SER A 348 -25.36 -17.75 -12.03
C SER A 348 -25.63 -19.27 -12.05
N ASN A 349 -26.36 -19.75 -13.07
CA ASN A 349 -26.44 -21.16 -13.37
C ASN A 349 -25.16 -21.63 -14.09
N GLU A 350 -24.96 -22.96 -14.20
CA GLU A 350 -23.74 -23.52 -14.84
C GLU A 350 -23.55 -23.08 -16.30
N ASP A 351 -24.64 -22.80 -17.03
CA ASP A 351 -24.62 -22.37 -18.44
C ASP A 351 -24.54 -20.84 -18.62
N GLU A 352 -24.49 -20.05 -17.55
CA GLU A 352 -24.48 -18.59 -17.57
C GLU A 352 -23.07 -18.05 -17.28
N LEU A 353 -22.74 -16.87 -17.83
CA LEU A 353 -21.44 -16.25 -17.60
C LEU A 353 -21.26 -15.89 -16.10
N PRO A 354 -20.09 -16.23 -15.50
CA PRO A 354 -19.79 -15.80 -14.14
C PRO A 354 -19.69 -14.27 -14.03
N VAL A 355 -20.25 -13.72 -12.96
CA VAL A 355 -20.32 -12.29 -12.71
C VAL A 355 -19.58 -11.92 -11.43
N VAL A 356 -18.56 -11.08 -11.58
CA VAL A 356 -17.81 -10.46 -10.48
C VAL A 356 -18.36 -9.06 -10.25
N VAL A 357 -18.84 -8.77 -9.06
CA VAL A 357 -19.34 -7.44 -8.69
C VAL A 357 -18.31 -6.73 -7.82
N VAL A 358 -17.84 -5.58 -8.27
CA VAL A 358 -16.94 -4.70 -7.52
C VAL A 358 -17.72 -3.48 -7.05
N GLY A 359 -17.61 -3.13 -5.78
CA GLY A 359 -18.31 -1.97 -5.26
C GLY A 359 -17.81 -1.54 -3.89
N ASN A 360 -18.49 -0.58 -3.27
CA ASN A 360 -18.18 -0.11 -1.92
C ASN A 360 -19.44 0.14 -1.10
N VAL A 361 -19.28 0.13 0.22
CA VAL A 361 -20.36 0.39 1.18
C VAL A 361 -20.49 1.87 1.55
N THR A 362 -19.54 2.72 1.14
CA THR A 362 -19.52 4.17 1.41
C THR A 362 -19.72 4.99 0.14
N VAL A 363 -20.10 6.25 0.28
CA VAL A 363 -20.11 7.24 -0.82
C VAL A 363 -18.70 7.81 -1.01
N GLY A 364 -18.23 7.87 -2.26
CA GLY A 364 -16.95 8.52 -2.62
C GLY A 364 -16.13 7.75 -3.65
N GLY A 365 -15.02 8.33 -4.04
CA GLY A 365 -14.07 7.76 -5.00
C GLY A 365 -13.07 6.85 -4.27
N ASN A 366 -13.38 5.57 -4.11
CA ASN A 366 -12.57 4.61 -3.34
C ASN A 366 -11.65 3.76 -4.26
N GLY A 367 -11.24 4.27 -5.43
CA GLY A 367 -10.32 3.55 -6.33
C GLY A 367 -10.93 2.32 -7.02
N LYS A 368 -12.26 2.19 -7.12
CA LYS A 368 -12.94 1.04 -7.77
C LYS A 368 -12.56 0.87 -9.23
N THR A 369 -12.66 1.93 -10.01
CA THR A 369 -12.45 1.88 -11.47
C THR A 369 -11.06 1.41 -11.88
N PRO A 370 -9.94 1.88 -11.27
CA PRO A 370 -8.62 1.30 -11.48
C PRO A 370 -8.54 -0.18 -11.09
N LEU A 371 -9.14 -0.58 -9.97
CA LEU A 371 -9.15 -1.98 -9.51
C LEU A 371 -9.91 -2.88 -10.49
N VAL A 372 -11.08 -2.47 -10.97
CA VAL A 372 -11.86 -3.20 -12.00
C VAL A 372 -11.02 -3.42 -13.26
N SER A 373 -10.30 -2.38 -13.72
CA SER A 373 -9.39 -2.51 -14.85
C SER A 373 -8.26 -3.49 -14.60
N GLN A 374 -7.68 -3.48 -13.40
CA GLN A 374 -6.59 -4.41 -13.06
C GLN A 374 -7.09 -5.85 -13.00
N ILE A 375 -8.22 -6.11 -12.34
CA ILE A 375 -8.85 -7.44 -12.31
C ILE A 375 -9.15 -7.93 -13.73
N ALA A 376 -9.69 -7.05 -14.60
CA ALA A 376 -9.96 -7.42 -15.98
C ALA A 376 -8.68 -7.75 -16.75
N LEU A 377 -7.59 -7.03 -16.51
CA LEU A 377 -6.29 -7.30 -17.12
C LEU A 377 -5.72 -8.64 -16.66
N ASP A 378 -5.76 -8.90 -15.36
CA ASP A 378 -5.25 -10.15 -14.77
C ASP A 378 -6.06 -11.36 -15.28
N LEU A 379 -7.38 -11.25 -15.37
CA LEU A 379 -8.21 -12.29 -15.97
C LEU A 379 -7.89 -12.51 -17.46
N LYS A 380 -7.61 -11.44 -18.20
CA LYS A 380 -7.18 -11.54 -19.61
C LYS A 380 -5.86 -12.24 -19.75
N ASN A 381 -4.90 -11.97 -18.87
CA ASN A 381 -3.60 -12.65 -18.82
C ASN A 381 -3.72 -14.14 -18.46
N LEU A 382 -4.74 -14.52 -17.69
CA LEU A 382 -5.10 -15.91 -17.39
C LEU A 382 -5.89 -16.61 -18.52
N GLY A 383 -6.11 -15.95 -19.66
CA GLY A 383 -6.78 -16.52 -20.83
C GLY A 383 -8.30 -16.34 -20.83
N PHE A 384 -8.89 -15.60 -19.89
CA PHE A 384 -10.30 -15.24 -19.93
C PHE A 384 -10.55 -14.09 -20.91
N LYS A 385 -11.82 -13.92 -21.30
CA LYS A 385 -12.29 -12.79 -22.11
C LYS A 385 -13.24 -11.93 -21.27
N PRO A 386 -12.71 -11.01 -20.44
CA PRO A 386 -13.53 -10.23 -19.54
C PRO A 386 -14.35 -9.15 -20.31
N GLY A 387 -15.61 -8.99 -19.91
CA GLY A 387 -16.46 -7.86 -20.28
C GLY A 387 -16.76 -7.02 -19.04
N ILE A 388 -16.94 -5.72 -19.23
CA ILE A 388 -17.19 -4.77 -18.14
C ILE A 388 -18.56 -4.12 -18.33
N ILE A 389 -19.38 -4.10 -17.28
CA ILE A 389 -20.67 -3.41 -17.27
C ILE A 389 -20.67 -2.27 -16.27
N LEU A 390 -21.15 -1.09 -16.72
CA LEU A 390 -21.15 0.15 -15.93
C LEU A 390 -22.49 0.87 -16.03
N ARG A 391 -22.71 1.84 -15.10
CA ARG A 391 -23.91 2.68 -15.10
C ARG A 391 -23.87 3.81 -16.14
N GLY A 392 -22.69 4.25 -16.55
CA GLY A 392 -22.52 5.46 -17.35
C GLY A 392 -22.73 6.73 -16.54
N TYR A 393 -22.04 6.84 -15.41
CA TYR A 393 -22.13 8.02 -14.55
C TYR A 393 -21.71 9.28 -15.32
N LYS A 394 -22.50 10.36 -15.19
CA LYS A 394 -22.40 11.62 -15.97
C LYS A 394 -22.61 11.48 -17.49
N GLY A 395 -22.88 10.30 -18.03
CA GLY A 395 -23.26 10.13 -19.43
C GLY A 395 -24.69 10.57 -19.71
N SER A 396 -24.93 11.11 -20.90
CA SER A 396 -26.24 11.56 -21.34
C SER A 396 -27.12 10.47 -22.00
N PHE A 397 -26.48 9.33 -22.37
CA PHE A 397 -27.18 8.24 -23.04
C PHE A 397 -28.10 7.48 -22.07
N THR A 398 -29.28 7.15 -22.58
CA THR A 398 -30.30 6.34 -21.88
C THR A 398 -30.55 5.05 -22.64
N GLY A 399 -30.47 3.91 -21.97
CA GLY A 399 -30.60 2.57 -22.55
C GLY A 399 -29.32 1.78 -22.52
N THR A 400 -29.22 0.69 -23.29
CA THR A 400 -28.05 -0.19 -23.36
C THR A 400 -27.18 0.21 -24.56
N LYS A 401 -25.89 0.44 -24.31
CA LYS A 401 -24.92 0.78 -25.35
C LYS A 401 -23.61 0.02 -25.17
N LEU A 402 -23.17 -0.68 -26.20
CA LEU A 402 -21.82 -1.18 -26.33
C LEU A 402 -20.91 -0.02 -26.76
N VAL A 403 -19.83 0.21 -26.00
CA VAL A 403 -18.86 1.27 -26.29
C VAL A 403 -18.02 0.87 -27.50
N ASN A 404 -17.81 1.81 -28.41
CA ASN A 404 -16.99 1.66 -29.61
C ASN A 404 -16.19 2.95 -29.88
N ASP A 405 -15.33 2.94 -30.92
CA ASP A 405 -14.46 4.06 -31.27
C ASP A 405 -15.19 5.39 -31.54
N ASN A 406 -16.47 5.34 -31.93
CA ASN A 406 -17.31 6.52 -32.19
C ASN A 406 -18.07 7.00 -30.93
N THR A 407 -17.91 6.31 -29.79
CA THR A 407 -18.62 6.64 -28.55
C THR A 407 -17.86 7.70 -27.76
N THR A 408 -18.55 8.77 -27.36
CA THR A 408 -17.92 9.87 -26.62
C THR A 408 -18.13 9.74 -25.10
N ALA A 409 -17.21 10.29 -24.30
CA ALA A 409 -17.33 10.36 -22.84
C ALA A 409 -18.60 11.12 -22.38
N LYS A 410 -19.08 12.11 -23.18
CA LYS A 410 -20.34 12.81 -22.90
C LYS A 410 -21.57 11.89 -22.99
N GLU A 411 -21.51 10.85 -23.80
CA GLU A 411 -22.61 9.89 -23.95
C GLU A 411 -22.62 8.83 -22.86
N VAL A 412 -21.45 8.22 -22.54
CA VAL A 412 -21.37 7.02 -21.72
C VAL A 412 -20.63 7.22 -20.39
N GLY A 413 -20.03 8.39 -20.17
CA GLY A 413 -19.21 8.69 -18.99
C GLY A 413 -17.72 8.34 -19.18
N ASP A 414 -16.86 9.02 -18.42
CA ASP A 414 -15.40 8.88 -18.54
C ASP A 414 -14.91 7.48 -18.17
N GLU A 415 -15.52 6.85 -17.15
CA GLU A 415 -15.17 5.49 -16.68
C GLU A 415 -15.33 4.44 -17.79
N ALA A 416 -16.39 4.57 -18.62
CA ALA A 416 -16.64 3.63 -19.72
C ALA A 416 -15.56 3.73 -20.80
N ILE A 417 -15.18 4.96 -21.16
CA ILE A 417 -14.11 5.22 -22.14
C ILE A 417 -12.76 4.76 -21.59
N PHE A 418 -12.50 4.96 -20.30
CA PHE A 418 -11.26 4.49 -19.63
C PHE A 418 -11.06 2.98 -19.78
N HIS A 419 -12.11 2.17 -19.55
CA HIS A 419 -12.02 0.72 -19.71
C HIS A 419 -11.96 0.31 -21.20
N PHE A 420 -12.70 0.98 -22.07
CA PHE A 420 -12.68 0.72 -23.52
C PHE A 420 -11.29 0.95 -24.13
N ASN A 421 -10.61 2.05 -23.78
CA ASN A 421 -9.27 2.37 -24.26
C ASN A 421 -8.20 1.35 -23.80
N ARG A 422 -8.50 0.53 -22.80
CA ARG A 422 -7.66 -0.59 -22.36
C ARG A 422 -7.97 -1.91 -23.07
N GLY A 423 -8.84 -1.87 -24.07
CA GLY A 423 -9.15 -3.00 -24.95
C GLY A 423 -10.11 -4.01 -24.34
N PHE A 424 -11.06 -3.57 -23.49
CA PHE A 424 -12.14 -4.38 -22.95
C PHE A 424 -13.46 -4.12 -23.68
N ASN A 425 -14.31 -5.15 -23.75
CA ASN A 425 -15.70 -4.99 -24.15
C ASN A 425 -16.48 -4.31 -23.01
N VAL A 426 -17.03 -3.13 -23.27
CA VAL A 426 -17.69 -2.31 -22.26
C VAL A 426 -19.13 -2.06 -22.65
N VAL A 427 -20.07 -2.39 -21.77
CA VAL A 427 -21.51 -2.10 -21.96
C VAL A 427 -22.01 -1.18 -20.86
N VAL A 428 -22.68 -0.12 -21.25
CA VAL A 428 -23.25 0.89 -20.35
C VAL A 428 -24.77 0.77 -20.34
N ASP A 429 -25.34 0.60 -19.15
CA ASP A 429 -26.78 0.69 -18.90
C ASP A 429 -27.05 0.99 -17.41
N ARG A 430 -28.11 1.76 -17.14
CA ARG A 430 -28.60 1.96 -15.74
C ARG A 430 -29.14 0.67 -15.14
N ASP A 431 -29.70 -0.22 -15.97
CA ASP A 431 -30.11 -1.56 -15.60
C ASP A 431 -28.98 -2.56 -15.88
N ARG A 432 -28.30 -3.01 -14.81
CA ARG A 432 -27.17 -3.92 -14.90
C ARG A 432 -27.52 -5.31 -15.44
N ALA A 433 -28.73 -5.81 -15.14
CA ALA A 433 -29.17 -7.11 -15.65
C ALA A 433 -29.37 -7.06 -17.17
N ARG A 434 -29.90 -5.94 -17.68
CA ARG A 434 -30.03 -5.72 -19.10
C ARG A 434 -28.68 -5.53 -19.81
N ALA A 435 -27.73 -4.80 -19.17
CA ALA A 435 -26.37 -4.66 -19.67
C ALA A 435 -25.67 -6.02 -19.77
N LEU A 436 -25.80 -6.87 -18.73
CA LEU A 436 -25.28 -8.23 -18.71
C LEU A 436 -25.83 -9.07 -19.86
N SER A 437 -27.16 -9.12 -20.01
CA SER A 437 -27.81 -9.89 -21.08
C SER A 437 -27.44 -9.39 -22.47
N TYR A 438 -27.18 -8.10 -22.63
CA TYR A 438 -26.71 -7.52 -23.89
C TYR A 438 -25.28 -7.95 -24.20
N LEU A 439 -24.39 -7.91 -23.22
CA LEU A 439 -22.99 -8.31 -23.35
C LEU A 439 -22.86 -9.79 -23.69
N GLU A 440 -23.63 -10.66 -23.03
CA GLU A 440 -23.69 -12.09 -23.30
C GLU A 440 -24.08 -12.44 -24.75
N ARG A 441 -25.00 -11.66 -25.31
CA ARG A 441 -25.51 -11.94 -26.66
C ARG A 441 -24.66 -11.32 -27.77
N ASN A 442 -23.94 -10.25 -27.53
CA ASN A 442 -23.28 -9.44 -28.53
C ASN A 442 -21.76 -9.45 -28.48
N THR A 443 -21.16 -10.17 -27.54
CA THR A 443 -19.70 -10.30 -27.41
C THR A 443 -19.30 -11.74 -27.13
N ASP A 444 -18.01 -12.03 -27.26
CA ASP A 444 -17.40 -13.34 -26.97
C ASP A 444 -16.82 -13.41 -25.55
N CYS A 445 -17.27 -12.54 -24.66
CA CYS A 445 -16.83 -12.54 -23.25
C CYS A 445 -17.26 -13.84 -22.56
N ASN A 446 -16.39 -14.34 -21.66
CA ASN A 446 -16.64 -15.54 -20.86
C ASN A 446 -16.64 -15.28 -19.33
N ILE A 447 -16.42 -14.04 -18.92
CA ILE A 447 -16.56 -13.55 -17.55
C ILE A 447 -16.95 -12.06 -17.59
N VAL A 448 -17.75 -11.62 -16.64
CA VAL A 448 -18.25 -10.23 -16.57
C VAL A 448 -17.89 -9.58 -15.25
N ILE A 449 -17.41 -8.35 -15.31
CA ILE A 449 -17.12 -7.52 -14.13
C ILE A 449 -18.09 -6.34 -14.12
N SER A 450 -18.81 -6.17 -12.99
CA SER A 450 -19.68 -5.01 -12.77
C SER A 450 -19.00 -3.99 -11.88
N ASP A 451 -18.75 -2.79 -12.40
CA ASP A 451 -18.27 -1.65 -11.62
C ASP A 451 -19.43 -0.96 -10.89
N ASP A 452 -19.26 -0.70 -9.59
CA ASP A 452 -20.25 -0.11 -8.66
C ASP A 452 -21.59 -0.87 -8.66
N GLY A 453 -21.52 -2.20 -8.56
CA GLY A 453 -22.69 -3.09 -8.69
C GLY A 453 -23.32 -3.56 -7.39
N LEU A 454 -22.75 -3.32 -6.21
CA LEU A 454 -23.19 -3.91 -4.93
C LEU A 454 -24.65 -3.59 -4.57
N GLN A 455 -25.12 -2.39 -4.86
CA GLN A 455 -26.49 -1.96 -4.55
C GLN A 455 -27.56 -2.48 -5.54
N HIS A 456 -27.14 -3.17 -6.62
CA HIS A 456 -28.03 -3.68 -7.66
C HIS A 456 -28.47 -5.12 -7.37
N THR A 457 -29.55 -5.29 -6.62
CA THR A 457 -30.07 -6.61 -6.21
C THR A 457 -30.67 -7.45 -7.34
N SER A 458 -30.96 -6.85 -8.50
CA SER A 458 -31.43 -7.55 -9.71
C SER A 458 -30.31 -8.20 -10.52
N LEU A 459 -29.05 -7.79 -10.31
CA LEU A 459 -27.89 -8.38 -10.98
C LEU A 459 -27.52 -9.69 -10.28
N ARG A 460 -27.47 -10.78 -11.05
CA ARG A 460 -26.89 -12.02 -10.55
C ARG A 460 -25.39 -11.85 -10.29
N ARG A 461 -24.84 -12.58 -9.35
CA ARG A 461 -23.45 -12.44 -8.96
C ARG A 461 -22.90 -13.71 -8.33
N ASP A 462 -21.67 -14.05 -8.72
CA ASP A 462 -20.94 -15.22 -8.22
C ASP A 462 -19.86 -14.82 -7.25
N PHE A 463 -19.23 -13.66 -7.47
CA PHE A 463 -18.22 -13.09 -6.60
C PHE A 463 -18.52 -11.62 -6.31
N GLU A 464 -18.28 -11.21 -5.07
CA GLU A 464 -18.43 -9.83 -4.62
C GLU A 464 -17.11 -9.33 -4.01
N ILE A 465 -16.64 -8.20 -4.49
CA ILE A 465 -15.43 -7.53 -4.01
C ILE A 465 -15.85 -6.17 -3.44
N VAL A 466 -15.66 -6.01 -2.14
CA VAL A 466 -15.91 -4.73 -1.46
C VAL A 466 -14.60 -3.96 -1.37
N VAL A 467 -14.61 -2.74 -1.92
CA VAL A 467 -13.48 -1.83 -1.93
C VAL A 467 -13.64 -0.81 -0.82
N GLU A 468 -12.66 -0.70 0.05
CA GLU A 468 -12.65 0.25 1.15
C GLU A 468 -11.42 1.15 1.07
N ASP A 469 -11.60 2.45 1.33
CA ASP A 469 -10.50 3.40 1.45
C ASP A 469 -9.93 3.34 2.87
N ALA A 470 -8.77 2.73 3.04
CA ALA A 470 -8.11 2.56 4.33
C ALA A 470 -7.79 3.90 5.05
N SER A 471 -7.70 5.02 4.33
CA SER A 471 -7.44 6.33 4.93
C SER A 471 -8.67 6.96 5.56
N ARG A 472 -9.86 6.63 5.05
CA ARG A 472 -11.14 7.18 5.52
C ARG A 472 -11.94 6.20 6.35
N ASN A 473 -11.61 4.90 6.23
CA ASN A 473 -12.44 3.83 6.76
C ASN A 473 -13.92 4.04 6.40
N PHE A 474 -14.82 3.95 7.37
CA PHE A 474 -16.26 4.17 7.18
C PHE A 474 -16.74 5.57 7.61
N GLY A 475 -15.81 6.54 7.79
CA GLY A 475 -16.12 7.88 8.28
C GLY A 475 -16.79 7.85 9.66
N ASN A 476 -17.84 8.67 9.85
CA ASN A 476 -18.62 8.69 11.11
C ASN A 476 -19.56 7.47 11.31
N GLN A 477 -19.51 6.48 10.43
CA GLN A 477 -20.27 5.23 10.47
C GLN A 477 -21.82 5.38 10.46
N LEU A 478 -22.31 6.56 10.13
CA LEU A 478 -23.75 6.78 9.96
C LEU A 478 -24.17 6.50 8.51
N PHE A 479 -25.44 6.11 8.35
CA PHE A 479 -26.04 5.99 7.02
C PHE A 479 -26.34 7.35 6.40
N LEU A 480 -26.46 7.39 5.07
CA LEU A 480 -26.90 8.57 4.36
C LEU A 480 -28.27 9.07 4.92
N PRO A 481 -28.48 10.39 5.01
CA PRO A 481 -27.57 11.49 4.68
C PRO A 481 -26.65 11.97 5.82
N ALA A 482 -26.77 11.44 7.03
CA ALA A 482 -25.96 11.87 8.18
C ALA A 482 -24.51 11.36 8.13
N GLY A 483 -24.23 10.31 7.38
CA GLY A 483 -22.90 9.72 7.19
C GLY A 483 -22.72 9.14 5.80
N PRO A 484 -21.55 8.55 5.51
CA PRO A 484 -21.18 8.09 4.19
C PRO A 484 -21.75 6.71 3.83
N LEU A 485 -22.35 5.95 4.77
CA LEU A 485 -22.75 4.57 4.52
C LEU A 485 -23.96 4.47 3.58
N ARG A 486 -23.79 3.65 2.53
CA ARG A 486 -24.86 3.21 1.61
C ARG A 486 -25.48 1.89 2.05
N ASP A 487 -24.66 1.02 2.67
CA ASP A 487 -25.03 -0.31 3.15
C ASP A 487 -24.44 -0.59 4.52
N ASN A 488 -24.88 -1.67 5.15
CA ASN A 488 -24.39 -2.07 6.47
C ASN A 488 -22.92 -2.50 6.37
N ILE A 489 -22.10 -2.07 7.32
CA ILE A 489 -20.68 -2.46 7.43
C ILE A 489 -20.51 -3.98 7.49
N SER A 490 -21.48 -4.71 8.06
CA SER A 490 -21.45 -6.17 8.12
C SER A 490 -21.35 -6.83 6.74
N VAL A 491 -21.72 -6.15 5.66
CA VAL A 491 -21.56 -6.63 4.27
C VAL A 491 -20.07 -6.81 3.95
N SER A 492 -19.21 -5.92 4.41
CA SER A 492 -17.76 -6.00 4.17
C SER A 492 -17.09 -7.20 4.84
N TYR A 493 -17.67 -7.75 5.92
CA TYR A 493 -17.14 -8.93 6.62
C TYR A 493 -17.62 -10.26 6.04
N THR A 494 -18.64 -10.25 5.18
CA THR A 494 -19.17 -11.47 4.54
C THR A 494 -18.65 -11.70 3.13
N HIS A 495 -17.93 -10.72 2.56
CA HIS A 495 -17.39 -10.73 1.21
C HIS A 495 -15.86 -10.70 1.22
N LEU A 496 -15.25 -10.98 0.07
CA LEU A 496 -13.80 -10.84 -0.10
C LEU A 496 -13.46 -9.34 -0.05
N THR A 497 -12.75 -8.91 0.99
CA THR A 497 -12.27 -7.54 1.12
C THR A 497 -10.81 -7.46 0.69
N LEU A 498 -10.51 -6.64 -0.31
CA LEU A 498 -9.14 -6.30 -0.70
C LEU A 498 -8.83 -4.89 -0.18
N PRO A 499 -7.82 -4.70 0.68
CA PRO A 499 -7.38 -3.39 1.05
C PRO A 499 -6.79 -2.71 -0.18
N THR A 500 -7.45 -1.67 -0.68
CA THR A 500 -6.86 -0.81 -1.71
C THR A 500 -5.94 0.19 -1.02
N ARG A 501 -4.63 0.00 -1.16
CA ARG A 501 -3.71 1.13 -1.03
C ARG A 501 -4.03 2.08 -2.19
N ARG A 502 -4.29 3.35 -1.90
CA ARG A 502 -4.17 4.38 -2.91
C ARG A 502 -2.76 4.26 -3.46
N GLY A 503 -2.62 3.78 -4.70
CA GLY A 503 -1.43 4.04 -5.47
C GLY A 503 -1.34 5.55 -5.62
N GLY A 504 -0.38 6.15 -4.94
CA GLY A 504 0.05 7.52 -5.21
C GLY A 504 0.80 7.53 -6.51
#